data_8baca204d51312292d32356c996985a8
#
_entry.id   8baca204d51312292d32356c996985a8
#
_cell.length_a   1.000
_cell.length_b   1.000
_cell.length_c   1.000
_cell.angle_alpha   90.00
_cell.angle_beta   90.00
_cell.angle_gamma   90.00
#
_symmetry.space_group_name_H-M   'P 1'
#
loop_
_entity.id
_entity.type
_entity.pdbx_description
1 polymer ?
#
loop_
_entity_poly.entity_id
_entity_poly.type
_entity_poly.pdbx_seq_one_letter_code
_entity_poly.pdbx_strand_id
1 'polypeptide(L)'
;MKRIFTWLLIILFANYCLAQITFEPPTEPAKIRALKVSQTINIDGKLDEASWFSAPSITEFIQKDPTQGAPASMSTEAKILYDGDYLYVGAVCKTTNGKSDLRTQNMQRDFSYFQNDLFGIAIDGFLDKRNAMVFQTNPYGTQREILVMDGEIFNREWSGLWSVRTQISDSTWTVEMAIPWNTLRYPPACDKIGVILTRNIRSNNEFVSFPAVPRAFNVYRMPYEAILSGIEPPPPGANVQVIPYALVNNERVSVDGDLTEEKTDLKLGGEVKWVTGPNSVLDFTFNTDFAQADVDRQGGLSK
;
A
#
# COMPACT_ATOMS: atom_id res chain seq x y z
N MET A 1 1.78 -61.41 14.73
CA MET A 1 2.68 -60.26 14.69
C MET A 1 2.44 -59.34 13.49
N LYS A 2 2.36 -59.80 12.23
CA LYS A 2 2.14 -58.95 11.05
C LYS A 2 0.85 -58.11 11.09
N ARG A 3 -0.28 -58.65 11.58
CA ARG A 3 -1.56 -57.94 11.67
C ARG A 3 -1.57 -56.80 12.73
N ILE A 4 -0.86 -56.97 13.84
CA ILE A 4 -0.76 -55.93 14.89
C ILE A 4 0.07 -54.75 14.40
N PHE A 5 1.13 -55.02 13.63
CA PHE A 5 1.98 -53.98 13.05
C PHE A 5 1.23 -53.12 12.03
N THR A 6 0.31 -53.70 11.23
CA THR A 6 -0.52 -52.99 10.27
C THR A 6 -1.52 -52.04 10.95
N TRP A 7 -2.14 -52.49 12.06
CA TRP A 7 -3.04 -51.64 12.84
C TRP A 7 -2.32 -50.50 13.54
N LEU A 8 -1.10 -50.72 14.03
CA LEU A 8 -0.28 -49.67 14.65
C LEU A 8 0.12 -48.59 13.63
N LEU A 9 0.45 -49.01 12.41
CA LEU A 9 0.76 -48.06 11.31
C LEU A 9 -0.45 -47.21 10.91
N ILE A 10 -1.65 -47.79 10.84
CA ILE A 10 -2.89 -47.08 10.51
C ILE A 10 -3.24 -46.05 11.60
N ILE A 11 -3.04 -46.36 12.87
CA ILE A 11 -3.27 -45.44 13.99
C ILE A 11 -2.25 -44.31 13.98
N LEU A 12 -0.99 -44.54 13.61
CA LEU A 12 0.03 -43.51 13.45
C LEU A 12 -0.31 -42.55 12.29
N PHE A 13 -0.76 -43.08 11.14
CA PHE A 13 -1.19 -42.24 10.03
C PHE A 13 -2.46 -41.44 10.32
N ALA A 14 -3.40 -41.96 11.08
CA ALA A 14 -4.61 -41.27 11.48
C ALA A 14 -4.33 -40.05 12.36
N ASN A 15 -3.28 -40.07 13.19
CA ASN A 15 -2.89 -38.93 14.02
C ASN A 15 -2.19 -37.82 13.24
N TYR A 16 -1.56 -38.11 12.09
CA TYR A 16 -0.99 -37.07 11.23
C TYR A 16 -2.04 -36.30 10.43
N CYS A 17 -3.23 -36.85 10.22
CA CYS A 17 -4.34 -36.19 9.50
C CYS A 17 -5.11 -35.18 10.35
N LEU A 18 -4.93 -35.13 11.68
CA LEU A 18 -5.73 -34.31 12.58
C LEU A 18 -5.11 -32.94 12.94
N ALA A 19 -3.97 -32.58 12.36
CA ALA A 19 -3.23 -31.36 12.74
C ALA A 19 -3.18 -30.27 11.66
N GLN A 20 -4.07 -30.26 10.69
CA GLN A 20 -4.25 -29.06 9.89
C GLN A 20 -5.12 -28.09 10.69
N ILE A 21 -4.48 -27.18 11.42
CA ILE A 21 -5.17 -26.01 11.97
C ILE A 21 -5.73 -25.24 10.78
N THR A 22 -7.02 -25.39 10.54
CA THR A 22 -7.72 -24.60 9.53
C THR A 22 -7.74 -23.17 10.05
N PHE A 23 -7.12 -22.26 9.33
CA PHE A 23 -7.19 -20.84 9.67
C PHE A 23 -8.64 -20.38 9.49
N GLU A 24 -9.26 -19.92 10.55
CA GLU A 24 -10.56 -19.27 10.53
C GLU A 24 -10.33 -17.76 10.74
N PRO A 25 -10.73 -16.93 9.75
CA PRO A 25 -10.61 -15.48 9.91
C PRO A 25 -11.55 -15.00 11.02
N PRO A 26 -11.22 -13.88 11.70
CA PRO A 26 -12.09 -13.30 12.70
C PRO A 26 -13.50 -13.04 12.12
N THR A 27 -14.53 -13.41 12.86
CA THR A 27 -15.94 -13.18 12.47
C THR A 27 -16.35 -11.73 12.65
N GLU A 28 -15.73 -11.03 13.60
CA GLU A 28 -15.95 -9.61 13.85
C GLU A 28 -14.77 -8.79 13.33
N PRO A 29 -15.01 -7.62 12.73
CA PRO A 29 -13.93 -6.77 12.27
C PRO A 29 -13.10 -6.25 13.45
N ALA A 30 -11.78 -6.24 13.29
CA ALA A 30 -10.89 -5.61 14.25
C ALA A 30 -11.21 -4.12 14.36
N LYS A 31 -11.13 -3.57 15.57
CA LYS A 31 -11.42 -2.15 15.85
C LYS A 31 -10.13 -1.46 16.24
N ILE A 32 -9.77 -0.42 15.50
CA ILE A 32 -8.62 0.42 15.75
C ILE A 32 -9.03 1.88 15.83
N ARG A 33 -8.16 2.71 16.37
CA ARG A 33 -8.46 4.12 16.57
C ARG A 33 -7.31 4.99 16.09
N ALA A 34 -7.64 6.04 15.32
CA ALA A 34 -6.69 7.10 15.00
C ALA A 34 -6.58 8.11 16.16
N LEU A 35 -5.42 8.71 16.31
CA LEU A 35 -5.19 9.80 17.25
C LEU A 35 -5.23 11.14 16.49
N LYS A 36 -6.09 12.06 16.95
CA LYS A 36 -6.13 13.43 16.44
C LYS A 36 -4.91 14.21 16.91
N VAL A 37 -4.27 14.90 15.99
CA VAL A 37 -3.11 15.74 16.28
C VAL A 37 -3.39 17.19 15.94
N SER A 38 -2.78 18.10 16.69
CA SER A 38 -2.84 19.56 16.47
C SER A 38 -1.52 20.13 15.98
N GLN A 39 -0.45 19.32 16.06
CA GLN A 39 0.88 19.70 15.59
C GLN A 39 1.11 19.13 14.21
N THR A 40 1.76 19.86 13.35
CA THR A 40 2.18 19.37 12.03
C THR A 40 3.17 18.23 12.20
N ILE A 41 2.91 17.11 11.54
CA ILE A 41 3.84 15.98 11.43
C ILE A 41 4.80 16.29 10.28
N ASN A 42 6.10 16.18 10.55
CA ASN A 42 7.12 16.40 9.54
C ASN A 42 7.47 15.07 8.87
N ILE A 43 7.07 14.90 7.62
CA ILE A 43 7.29 13.64 6.90
C ILE A 43 8.76 13.52 6.51
N ASP A 44 9.58 12.96 7.42
CA ASP A 44 11.03 12.75 7.21
C ASP A 44 11.44 11.26 7.33
N GLY A 45 10.49 10.39 7.66
CA GLY A 45 10.68 8.94 7.81
C GLY A 45 11.04 8.53 9.23
N LYS A 46 11.01 9.45 10.20
CA LYS A 46 11.19 9.16 11.61
C LYS A 46 9.84 9.31 12.31
N LEU A 47 9.58 8.44 13.24
CA LEU A 47 8.37 8.50 14.06
C LEU A 47 8.75 9.03 15.44
N ASP A 48 9.36 10.22 15.48
CA ASP A 48 9.94 10.80 16.72
C ASP A 48 9.10 11.95 17.29
N GLU A 49 8.02 12.40 16.61
CA GLU A 49 7.09 13.33 17.22
C GLU A 49 6.32 12.69 18.39
N ALA A 50 6.04 13.48 19.42
CA ALA A 50 5.34 13.03 20.63
C ALA A 50 3.99 12.35 20.34
N SER A 51 3.34 12.75 19.25
CA SER A 51 2.07 12.18 18.81
C SER A 51 2.19 10.71 18.42
N TRP A 52 3.30 10.30 17.78
CA TRP A 52 3.54 8.89 17.44
C TRP A 52 3.68 8.01 18.69
N PHE A 53 4.32 8.54 19.77
CA PHE A 53 4.43 7.76 21.02
C PHE A 53 3.10 7.58 21.72
N SER A 54 2.17 8.54 21.55
CA SER A 54 0.85 8.53 22.20
C SER A 54 -0.21 7.74 21.43
N ALA A 55 0.03 7.47 20.17
CA ALA A 55 -0.94 6.77 19.30
C ALA A 55 -1.05 5.28 19.65
N PRO A 56 -2.25 4.68 19.58
CA PRO A 56 -2.43 3.25 19.73
C PRO A 56 -1.63 2.47 18.68
N SER A 57 -0.94 1.41 19.15
CA SER A 57 -0.14 0.55 18.28
C SER A 57 -0.96 -0.59 17.68
N ILE A 58 -0.72 -0.91 16.43
CA ILE A 58 -1.26 -2.03 15.69
C ILE A 58 -0.09 -2.99 15.43
N THR A 59 -0.11 -4.18 16.06
CA THR A 59 1.04 -5.10 16.07
C THR A 59 0.70 -6.52 15.62
N GLU A 60 -0.58 -6.88 15.56
CA GLU A 60 -1.03 -8.25 15.29
C GLU A 60 -1.05 -8.57 13.79
N PHE A 61 0.12 -8.49 13.15
CA PHE A 61 0.24 -8.89 11.75
C PHE A 61 0.35 -10.40 11.63
N ILE A 62 -0.52 -10.98 10.80
CA ILE A 62 -0.67 -12.43 10.60
C ILE A 62 -0.25 -12.79 9.18
N GLN A 63 0.46 -13.91 9.06
CA GLN A 63 0.88 -14.46 7.78
C GLN A 63 -0.32 -14.91 6.95
N LYS A 64 -0.37 -14.38 5.73
CA LYS A 64 -1.14 -14.93 4.64
C LYS A 64 -0.33 -16.03 3.93
N ASP A 65 0.95 -15.78 3.71
CA ASP A 65 1.93 -16.66 3.09
C ASP A 65 3.27 -16.59 3.87
N PRO A 66 4.07 -17.68 4.00
CA PRO A 66 3.80 -19.04 3.53
C PRO A 66 2.91 -19.86 4.48
N THR A 67 2.82 -19.48 5.77
CA THR A 67 2.08 -20.24 6.79
C THR A 67 0.84 -19.47 7.23
N GLN A 68 -0.27 -19.69 6.54
CA GLN A 68 -1.53 -18.98 6.81
C GLN A 68 -1.91 -19.08 8.29
N GLY A 69 -2.20 -17.93 8.92
CA GLY A 69 -2.62 -17.85 10.31
C GLY A 69 -1.48 -17.81 11.33
N ALA A 70 -0.24 -18.02 10.91
CA ALA A 70 0.91 -17.86 11.81
C ALA A 70 1.19 -16.38 12.09
N PRO A 71 1.78 -16.03 13.25
CA PRO A 71 2.31 -14.70 13.50
C PRO A 71 3.39 -14.32 12.49
N ALA A 72 3.54 -13.02 12.22
CA ALA A 72 4.64 -12.51 11.42
C ALA A 72 6.00 -12.91 12.01
N SER A 73 6.95 -13.36 11.18
CA SER A 73 8.30 -13.73 11.63
C SER A 73 9.13 -12.53 12.07
N MET A 74 8.83 -11.36 11.52
CA MET A 74 9.43 -10.07 11.87
C MET A 74 8.32 -9.11 12.25
N SER A 75 8.39 -8.54 13.46
CA SER A 75 7.32 -7.68 13.95
C SER A 75 7.18 -6.40 13.14
N THR A 76 5.94 -5.96 13.04
CA THR A 76 5.54 -4.67 12.48
C THR A 76 4.72 -3.95 13.54
N GLU A 77 5.02 -2.70 13.80
CA GLU A 77 4.21 -1.81 14.61
C GLU A 77 3.74 -0.67 13.73
N ALA A 78 2.43 -0.53 13.55
CA ALA A 78 1.84 0.56 12.80
C ALA A 78 0.99 1.44 13.71
N LYS A 79 0.89 2.72 13.36
CA LYS A 79 0.11 3.74 14.07
C LYS A 79 -0.57 4.66 13.08
N ILE A 80 -1.72 5.21 13.47
CA ILE A 80 -2.49 6.10 12.60
C ILE A 80 -2.81 7.38 13.36
N LEU A 81 -2.43 8.51 12.77
CA LEU A 81 -2.75 9.85 13.23
C LEU A 81 -3.60 10.57 12.19
N TYR A 82 -4.23 11.68 12.56
CA TYR A 82 -4.89 12.56 11.61
C TYR A 82 -4.98 13.99 12.12
N ASP A 83 -5.07 14.91 11.20
CA ASP A 83 -5.42 16.32 11.44
C ASP A 83 -6.50 16.79 10.46
N GLY A 84 -6.64 18.10 10.27
CA GLY A 84 -7.62 18.67 9.34
C GLY A 84 -7.28 18.46 7.86
N ASP A 85 -6.03 18.14 7.53
CA ASP A 85 -5.54 18.06 6.15
C ASP A 85 -5.17 16.64 5.73
N TYR A 86 -4.68 15.82 6.66
CA TYR A 86 -4.06 14.53 6.36
C TYR A 86 -4.51 13.40 7.27
N LEU A 87 -4.52 12.20 6.72
CA LEU A 87 -4.39 10.94 7.43
C LEU A 87 -2.93 10.52 7.38
N TYR A 88 -2.30 10.34 8.55
CA TYR A 88 -0.92 9.91 8.66
C TYR A 88 -0.84 8.45 9.05
N VAL A 89 0.07 7.71 8.41
CA VAL A 89 0.33 6.30 8.72
C VAL A 89 1.81 6.13 8.99
N GLY A 90 2.15 5.77 10.21
CA GLY A 90 3.49 5.43 10.61
C GLY A 90 3.66 3.93 10.80
N ALA A 91 4.80 3.38 10.38
CA ALA A 91 5.13 1.98 10.65
C ALA A 91 6.61 1.79 10.96
N VAL A 92 6.88 0.93 11.96
CA VAL A 92 8.20 0.39 12.27
C VAL A 92 8.23 -1.07 11.87
N CYS A 93 9.01 -1.38 10.85
CA CYS A 93 9.16 -2.71 10.28
C CYS A 93 10.49 -3.32 10.71
N LYS A 94 10.50 -4.30 11.63
CA LYS A 94 11.71 -4.96 12.06
C LYS A 94 12.33 -5.81 10.95
N THR A 95 13.66 -5.90 10.97
CA THR A 95 14.50 -6.79 10.16
C THR A 95 15.47 -7.53 11.07
N THR A 96 16.00 -8.64 10.64
CA THR A 96 16.99 -9.41 11.44
C THR A 96 18.39 -8.84 11.25
N ASN A 97 18.77 -8.54 10.00
CA ASN A 97 20.11 -8.08 9.63
C ASN A 97 20.08 -6.70 8.93
N GLY A 98 19.13 -5.86 9.32
CA GLY A 98 19.00 -4.50 8.79
C GLY A 98 18.83 -4.46 7.26
N LYS A 99 19.61 -3.61 6.62
CA LYS A 99 19.55 -3.38 5.17
C LYS A 99 19.80 -4.65 4.34
N SER A 100 20.58 -5.61 4.85
CA SER A 100 20.91 -6.83 4.09
C SER A 100 19.73 -7.78 3.89
N ASP A 101 18.70 -7.68 4.73
CA ASP A 101 17.47 -8.45 4.58
C ASP A 101 16.50 -7.83 3.56
N LEU A 102 16.65 -6.54 3.30
CA LEU A 102 15.73 -5.82 2.44
C LEU A 102 15.97 -6.15 0.97
N ARG A 103 14.90 -6.49 0.28
CA ARG A 103 14.89 -6.75 -1.17
C ARG A 103 14.10 -5.67 -1.86
N THR A 104 14.78 -4.93 -2.73
CA THR A 104 14.18 -3.90 -3.57
C THR A 104 14.81 -4.00 -4.95
N GLN A 105 13.99 -4.26 -5.95
CA GLN A 105 14.47 -4.50 -7.31
C GLN A 105 14.91 -3.19 -7.98
N ASN A 106 14.11 -2.16 -7.83
CA ASN A 106 14.38 -0.84 -8.38
C ASN A 106 13.69 0.26 -7.56
N MET A 107 13.97 1.52 -7.91
CA MET A 107 13.39 2.71 -7.28
C MET A 107 12.38 3.39 -8.21
N GLN A 108 11.78 2.66 -9.14
CA GLN A 108 10.75 3.18 -10.03
C GLN A 108 9.40 3.20 -9.31
N ARG A 109 8.61 4.26 -9.57
CA ARG A 109 7.20 4.33 -9.15
C ARG A 109 6.46 3.10 -9.69
N ASP A 110 5.44 2.65 -8.99
CA ASP A 110 4.64 1.46 -9.33
C ASP A 110 5.45 0.16 -9.41
N PHE A 111 6.45 0.08 -8.54
CA PHE A 111 7.33 -1.08 -8.42
C PHE A 111 6.58 -2.41 -8.30
N SER A 112 7.26 -3.53 -8.65
CA SER A 112 6.68 -4.85 -8.55
C SER A 112 6.40 -5.25 -7.10
N TYR A 113 5.13 -5.54 -6.79
CA TYR A 113 4.67 -6.02 -5.49
C TYR A 113 5.40 -7.29 -5.02
N PHE A 114 5.64 -8.23 -5.95
CA PHE A 114 6.21 -9.54 -5.60
C PHE A 114 7.72 -9.54 -5.44
N GLN A 115 8.41 -8.50 -5.86
CA GLN A 115 9.87 -8.45 -5.89
C GLN A 115 10.47 -7.51 -4.85
N ASN A 116 9.64 -6.79 -4.14
CA ASN A 116 10.09 -5.79 -3.18
C ASN A 116 9.57 -6.09 -1.76
N ASP A 117 10.39 -5.79 -0.76
CA ASP A 117 9.86 -5.47 0.56
C ASP A 117 8.93 -4.27 0.42
N LEU A 118 7.82 -4.30 1.11
CA LEU A 118 6.87 -3.19 1.11
C LEU A 118 6.08 -3.11 2.40
N PHE A 119 5.57 -1.94 2.67
CA PHE A 119 4.51 -1.67 3.62
C PHE A 119 3.41 -0.88 2.91
N GLY A 120 2.15 -1.11 3.29
CA GLY A 120 1.04 -0.40 2.68
C GLY A 120 -0.24 -0.45 3.48
N ILE A 121 -1.15 0.43 3.08
CA ILE A 121 -2.51 0.54 3.60
C ILE A 121 -3.51 0.53 2.45
N ALA A 122 -4.57 -0.26 2.59
CA ALA A 122 -5.77 -0.17 1.77
C ALA A 122 -6.85 0.52 2.59
N ILE A 123 -7.58 1.45 2.00
CA ILE A 123 -8.58 2.29 2.65
C ILE A 123 -9.91 2.18 1.90
N ASP A 124 -10.93 1.67 2.58
CA ASP A 124 -12.35 1.76 2.19
C ASP A 124 -13.01 2.91 2.94
N GLY A 125 -13.13 4.05 2.28
CA GLY A 125 -13.71 5.23 2.90
C GLY A 125 -15.23 5.20 3.01
N PHE A 126 -15.92 4.34 2.25
CA PHE A 126 -17.39 4.20 2.28
C PHE A 126 -17.87 3.04 3.13
N LEU A 127 -16.98 2.18 3.62
CA LEU A 127 -17.31 0.91 4.29
C LEU A 127 -18.22 0.02 3.43
N ASP A 128 -18.03 0.07 2.10
CA ASP A 128 -18.80 -0.71 1.14
C ASP A 128 -18.30 -2.15 1.01
N LYS A 129 -17.12 -2.44 1.58
CA LYS A 129 -16.44 -3.73 1.59
C LYS A 129 -16.08 -4.27 0.21
N ARG A 130 -16.03 -3.38 -0.77
CA ARG A 130 -15.81 -3.71 -2.19
C ARG A 130 -14.66 -2.96 -2.80
N ASN A 131 -14.56 -1.67 -2.48
CA ASN A 131 -13.63 -0.76 -3.12
C ASN A 131 -12.59 -0.27 -2.12
N ALA A 132 -11.35 -0.09 -2.58
CA ALA A 132 -10.30 0.46 -1.74
C ALA A 132 -9.30 1.29 -2.55
N MET A 133 -8.79 2.33 -1.92
CA MET A 133 -7.60 3.06 -2.35
C MET A 133 -6.40 2.49 -1.62
N VAL A 134 -5.39 2.05 -2.36
CA VAL A 134 -4.21 1.38 -1.80
C VAL A 134 -3.00 2.26 -1.99
N PHE A 135 -2.26 2.49 -0.91
CA PHE A 135 -1.01 3.25 -0.88
C PHE A 135 0.09 2.35 -0.35
N GLN A 136 1.16 2.19 -1.11
CA GLN A 136 2.28 1.31 -0.78
C GLN A 136 3.61 1.98 -1.01
N THR A 137 4.57 1.62 -0.18
CA THR A 137 5.95 2.06 -0.33
C THR A 137 6.93 0.91 -0.08
N ASN A 138 8.09 0.99 -0.71
CA ASN A 138 9.21 0.12 -0.40
C ASN A 138 10.17 0.79 0.61
N PRO A 139 11.22 0.10 1.11
CA PRO A 139 12.16 0.66 2.07
C PRO A 139 12.91 1.91 1.63
N TYR A 140 12.88 2.26 0.35
CA TYR A 140 13.51 3.46 -0.20
C TYR A 140 12.53 4.60 -0.49
N GLY A 141 11.28 4.50 0.00
CA GLY A 141 10.28 5.55 -0.13
C GLY A 141 9.66 5.67 -1.52
N THR A 142 9.84 4.65 -2.36
CA THR A 142 9.19 4.64 -3.69
C THR A 142 7.71 4.38 -3.52
N GLN A 143 6.90 5.14 -4.23
CA GLN A 143 5.44 5.10 -4.15
C GLN A 143 4.84 4.11 -5.15
N ARG A 144 3.74 3.50 -4.73
CA ARG A 144 2.88 2.68 -5.56
C ARG A 144 1.43 2.85 -5.10
N GLU A 145 0.53 3.13 -6.04
CA GLU A 145 -0.90 3.30 -5.78
C GLU A 145 -1.72 2.33 -6.61
N ILE A 146 -2.88 1.95 -6.08
CA ILE A 146 -3.83 1.11 -6.79
C ILE A 146 -5.24 1.49 -6.35
N LEU A 147 -6.15 1.60 -7.30
CA LEU A 147 -7.57 1.60 -7.00
C LEU A 147 -8.10 0.16 -7.17
N VAL A 148 -8.59 -0.40 -6.09
CA VAL A 148 -9.22 -1.74 -6.09
C VAL A 148 -10.72 -1.56 -6.20
N MET A 149 -11.33 -2.25 -7.14
CA MET A 149 -12.78 -2.25 -7.37
C MET A 149 -13.30 -3.69 -7.26
N ASP A 150 -14.42 -3.86 -6.58
CA ASP A 150 -15.05 -5.16 -6.28
C ASP A 150 -14.11 -6.19 -5.62
N GLY A 151 -13.02 -5.71 -5.03
CA GLY A 151 -12.00 -6.54 -4.38
C GLY A 151 -11.14 -7.38 -5.34
N GLU A 152 -11.31 -7.27 -6.65
CA GLU A 152 -10.65 -8.12 -7.66
C GLU A 152 -10.09 -7.36 -8.86
N ILE A 153 -10.64 -6.19 -9.18
CA ILE A 153 -10.20 -5.37 -10.32
C ILE A 153 -9.19 -4.35 -9.81
N PHE A 154 -7.98 -4.37 -10.36
CA PHE A 154 -6.87 -3.51 -9.95
C PHE A 154 -6.58 -2.47 -11.03
N ASN A 155 -7.00 -1.23 -10.81
CA ASN A 155 -6.59 -0.12 -11.64
C ASN A 155 -5.26 0.44 -11.11
N ARG A 156 -4.17 0.18 -11.83
CA ARG A 156 -2.81 0.60 -11.52
C ARG A 156 -2.43 1.92 -12.19
N GLU A 157 -3.27 2.41 -13.09
CA GLU A 157 -3.10 3.71 -13.74
C GLU A 157 -3.64 4.86 -12.86
N TRP A 158 -4.40 4.50 -11.81
CA TRP A 158 -4.86 5.48 -10.84
C TRP A 158 -3.68 6.02 -10.03
N SER A 159 -3.57 7.32 -9.97
CA SER A 159 -2.56 8.03 -9.18
C SER A 159 -3.23 9.00 -8.21
N GLY A 160 -2.86 8.88 -6.94
CA GLY A 160 -3.28 9.79 -5.86
C GLY A 160 -2.13 10.70 -5.43
N LEU A 161 -2.45 11.90 -4.94
CA LEU A 161 -1.45 12.75 -4.29
C LEU A 161 -1.27 12.31 -2.85
N TRP A 162 -0.07 11.92 -2.47
CA TRP A 162 0.33 11.59 -1.11
C TRP A 162 1.84 11.72 -0.96
N SER A 163 2.30 11.76 0.26
CA SER A 163 3.73 11.85 0.55
C SER A 163 4.17 10.67 1.41
N VAL A 164 5.40 10.22 1.21
CA VAL A 164 6.02 9.19 2.04
C VAL A 164 7.51 9.44 2.17
N ARG A 165 8.02 9.14 3.36
CA ARG A 165 9.46 9.02 3.63
C ARG A 165 9.71 7.75 4.42
N THR A 166 10.89 7.23 4.26
CA THR A 166 11.36 6.02 4.92
C THR A 166 12.77 6.21 5.44
N GLN A 167 13.10 5.52 6.52
CA GLN A 167 14.46 5.47 7.03
C GLN A 167 14.85 4.03 7.33
N ILE A 168 16.05 3.63 6.93
CA ILE A 168 16.61 2.30 7.19
C ILE A 168 17.65 2.42 8.29
N SER A 169 17.54 1.56 9.31
CA SER A 169 18.50 1.40 10.40
C SER A 169 19.06 -0.02 10.46
N ASP A 170 19.87 -0.33 11.48
CA ASP A 170 20.51 -1.63 11.64
C ASP A 170 19.53 -2.79 11.85
N SER A 171 18.35 -2.54 12.38
CA SER A 171 17.38 -3.59 12.73
C SER A 171 15.94 -3.29 12.33
N THR A 172 15.71 -2.12 11.72
CA THR A 172 14.37 -1.69 11.31
C THR A 172 14.44 -0.86 10.03
N TRP A 173 13.32 -0.76 9.36
CA TRP A 173 13.03 0.38 8.50
C TRP A 173 11.69 0.99 8.92
N THR A 174 11.61 2.28 8.84
CA THR A 174 10.43 3.05 9.20
C THR A 174 9.74 3.60 7.98
N VAL A 175 8.44 3.77 8.09
CA VAL A 175 7.58 4.38 7.07
C VAL A 175 6.81 5.50 7.71
N GLU A 176 6.74 6.62 7.04
CA GLU A 176 5.90 7.74 7.43
C GLU A 176 5.18 8.27 6.19
N MET A 177 3.85 8.11 6.17
CA MET A 177 2.97 8.51 5.08
C MET A 177 2.07 9.65 5.50
N ALA A 178 1.85 10.62 4.62
CA ALA A 178 0.80 11.63 4.73
C ALA A 178 -0.12 11.53 3.51
N ILE A 179 -1.37 11.16 3.74
CA ILE A 179 -2.39 11.00 2.72
C ILE A 179 -3.40 12.14 2.90
N PRO A 180 -3.44 13.12 1.97
CA PRO A 180 -4.39 14.22 2.08
C PRO A 180 -5.83 13.70 2.06
N TRP A 181 -6.70 14.31 2.86
CA TRP A 181 -8.13 13.94 2.85
C TRP A 181 -8.79 14.13 1.49
N ASN A 182 -8.33 15.08 0.70
CA ASN A 182 -8.83 15.31 -0.67
C ASN A 182 -8.40 14.23 -1.68
N THR A 183 -7.42 13.38 -1.34
CA THR A 183 -7.07 12.19 -2.13
C THR A 183 -8.02 11.04 -1.82
N LEU A 184 -8.54 10.98 -0.60
CA LEU A 184 -9.45 9.94 -0.15
C LEU A 184 -10.89 10.24 -0.56
N ARG A 185 -11.66 9.17 -0.73
CA ARG A 185 -13.09 9.25 -1.02
C ARG A 185 -13.86 8.70 0.17
N TYR A 186 -14.76 9.50 0.73
CA TYR A 186 -15.56 9.15 1.89
C TYR A 186 -16.86 9.97 1.90
N PRO A 187 -17.92 9.53 2.62
CA PRO A 187 -19.16 10.28 2.70
C PRO A 187 -19.02 11.51 3.61
N PRO A 188 -19.90 12.50 3.46
CA PRO A 188 -20.02 13.59 4.45
C PRO A 188 -20.25 13.04 5.86
N ALA A 189 -19.69 13.71 6.88
CA ALA A 189 -19.78 13.30 8.29
C ALA A 189 -19.21 11.88 8.56
N CYS A 190 -18.15 11.51 7.84
CA CYS A 190 -17.42 10.27 8.04
C CYS A 190 -16.74 10.25 9.42
N ASP A 191 -17.03 9.27 10.25
CA ASP A 191 -16.43 9.06 11.58
C ASP A 191 -15.57 7.79 11.67
N LYS A 192 -15.61 6.97 10.62
CA LYS A 192 -14.88 5.69 10.51
C LYS A 192 -14.72 5.27 9.06
N ILE A 193 -13.65 4.52 8.81
CA ILE A 193 -13.31 3.94 7.51
C ILE A 193 -12.81 2.51 7.70
N GLY A 194 -12.87 1.71 6.63
CA GLY A 194 -12.26 0.38 6.59
C GLY A 194 -10.78 0.45 6.22
N VAL A 195 -9.93 -0.36 6.87
CA VAL A 195 -8.50 -0.41 6.53
C VAL A 195 -7.94 -1.82 6.59
N ILE A 196 -7.01 -2.12 5.69
CA ILE A 196 -6.13 -3.29 5.75
C ILE A 196 -4.69 -2.81 5.63
N LEU A 197 -3.86 -3.16 6.61
CA LEU A 197 -2.42 -2.91 6.58
C LEU A 197 -1.71 -4.16 6.05
N THR A 198 -0.68 -3.97 5.24
CA THR A 198 0.03 -5.05 4.58
C THR A 198 1.53 -4.86 4.66
N ARG A 199 2.28 -5.95 4.80
CA ARG A 199 3.73 -5.95 4.67
C ARG A 199 4.20 -7.17 3.90
N ASN A 200 5.16 -6.98 3.02
CA ASN A 200 5.87 -8.05 2.36
C ASN A 200 7.29 -8.13 2.94
N ILE A 201 7.69 -9.31 3.42
CA ILE A 201 9.01 -9.62 3.99
C ILE A 201 9.71 -10.57 3.01
N ARG A 202 10.43 -10.00 2.05
CA ARG A 202 10.96 -10.77 0.92
C ARG A 202 12.08 -11.72 1.28
N SER A 203 12.87 -11.42 2.32
CA SER A 203 13.89 -12.35 2.83
C SER A 203 13.32 -13.71 3.19
N ASN A 204 12.09 -13.75 3.70
CA ASN A 204 11.41 -14.96 4.16
C ASN A 204 10.30 -15.43 3.18
N ASN A 205 10.12 -14.77 2.04
CA ASN A 205 8.97 -14.96 1.14
C ASN A 205 7.62 -14.89 1.90
N GLU A 206 7.57 -14.02 2.88
CA GLU A 206 6.44 -13.88 3.78
C GLU A 206 5.60 -12.67 3.41
N PHE A 207 4.30 -12.87 3.41
CA PHE A 207 3.32 -11.82 3.24
C PHE A 207 2.40 -11.79 4.46
N VAL A 208 2.31 -10.64 5.12
CA VAL A 208 1.51 -10.45 6.32
C VAL A 208 0.50 -9.32 6.15
N SER A 209 -0.60 -9.41 6.87
CA SER A 209 -1.64 -8.38 6.90
C SER A 209 -2.21 -8.21 8.30
N PHE A 210 -2.75 -7.04 8.54
CA PHE A 210 -3.65 -6.72 9.64
C PHE A 210 -4.90 -6.01 9.08
N PRO A 211 -6.09 -6.53 9.33
CA PRO A 211 -6.40 -7.86 9.89
C PRO A 211 -5.94 -8.99 8.98
N ALA A 212 -6.00 -10.21 9.52
CA ALA A 212 -5.67 -11.40 8.76
C ALA A 212 -6.67 -11.64 7.61
N VAL A 213 -6.16 -11.78 6.38
CA VAL A 213 -6.96 -12.09 5.19
C VAL A 213 -6.68 -13.52 4.75
N PRO A 214 -7.71 -14.37 4.53
CA PRO A 214 -7.49 -15.75 4.09
C PRO A 214 -6.73 -15.84 2.77
N ARG A 215 -5.87 -16.87 2.65
CA ARG A 215 -5.02 -17.11 1.47
C ARG A 215 -5.84 -17.27 0.18
N ALA A 216 -7.06 -17.81 0.28
CA ALA A 216 -7.94 -18.02 -0.86
C ALA A 216 -8.33 -16.72 -1.61
N PHE A 217 -8.20 -15.56 -0.95
CA PHE A 217 -8.55 -14.26 -1.52
C PHE A 217 -7.29 -13.40 -1.74
N ASN A 218 -7.40 -12.38 -2.57
CA ASN A 218 -6.36 -11.35 -2.60
C ASN A 218 -6.34 -10.59 -1.27
N VAL A 219 -5.25 -9.88 -0.98
CA VAL A 219 -5.07 -9.20 0.32
C VAL A 219 -5.99 -8.00 0.52
N TYR A 220 -6.51 -7.44 -0.56
CA TYR A 220 -7.45 -6.30 -0.50
C TYR A 220 -8.91 -6.76 -0.51
N ARG A 221 -9.19 -7.93 0.05
CA ARG A 221 -10.55 -8.41 0.24
C ARG A 221 -11.19 -7.66 1.42
N MET A 222 -11.80 -6.52 1.14
CA MET A 222 -12.30 -5.56 2.13
C MET A 222 -13.34 -6.12 3.13
N PRO A 223 -14.12 -7.19 2.86
CA PRO A 223 -14.92 -7.84 3.92
C PRO A 223 -14.14 -8.24 5.18
N TYR A 224 -12.80 -8.33 5.11
CA TYR A 224 -11.92 -8.62 6.25
C TYR A 224 -11.23 -7.38 6.84
N GLU A 225 -11.63 -6.17 6.45
CA GLU A 225 -11.04 -4.91 6.93
C GLU A 225 -11.21 -4.70 8.43
N ALA A 226 -10.28 -3.98 9.04
CA ALA A 226 -10.45 -3.37 10.36
C ALA A 226 -11.25 -2.06 10.24
N ILE A 227 -12.02 -1.76 11.26
CA ILE A 227 -12.72 -0.48 11.36
C ILE A 227 -11.83 0.52 12.10
N LEU A 228 -11.31 1.49 11.38
CA LEU A 228 -10.63 2.65 11.92
C LEU A 228 -11.66 3.70 12.32
N SER A 229 -11.69 4.04 13.60
CA SER A 229 -12.62 5.00 14.19
C SER A 229 -11.91 6.18 14.82
N GLY A 230 -12.67 7.18 15.26
CA GLY A 230 -12.15 8.37 15.93
C GLY A 230 -11.55 9.38 14.99
N ILE A 231 -11.93 9.36 13.71
CA ILE A 231 -11.58 10.36 12.71
C ILE A 231 -12.69 11.39 12.54
N GLU A 232 -12.31 12.60 12.20
CA GLU A 232 -13.21 13.70 11.86
C GLU A 232 -12.64 14.42 10.64
N PRO A 233 -12.68 13.79 9.45
CA PRO A 233 -12.15 14.39 8.24
C PRO A 233 -12.98 15.62 7.84
N PRO A 234 -12.38 16.58 7.11
CA PRO A 234 -13.13 17.71 6.58
C PRO A 234 -14.27 17.23 5.65
N PRO A 235 -15.30 18.03 5.42
CA PRO A 235 -16.27 17.70 4.40
C PRO A 235 -15.58 17.41 3.06
N PRO A 236 -16.01 16.36 2.31
CA PRO A 236 -15.40 16.07 1.01
C PRO A 236 -15.48 17.31 0.14
N GLY A 237 -14.32 17.75 -0.35
CA GLY A 237 -14.22 18.92 -1.22
C GLY A 237 -14.78 18.65 -2.62
N ALA A 238 -14.66 19.65 -3.51
CA ALA A 238 -15.04 19.51 -4.92
C ALA A 238 -14.21 18.45 -5.67
N ASN A 239 -13.21 17.86 -5.00
CA ASN A 239 -12.33 16.79 -5.50
C ASN A 239 -11.77 17.12 -6.91
N VAL A 240 -11.33 18.36 -7.10
CA VAL A 240 -10.67 18.80 -8.33
C VAL A 240 -9.16 18.75 -8.12
N GLN A 241 -8.49 17.98 -8.93
CA GLN A 241 -7.04 17.90 -8.99
C GLN A 241 -6.56 18.55 -10.26
N VAL A 242 -5.60 19.46 -10.16
CA VAL A 242 -4.96 20.10 -11.31
C VAL A 242 -3.48 19.71 -11.32
N ILE A 243 -3.04 19.08 -12.38
CA ILE A 243 -1.66 18.59 -12.55
C ILE A 243 -1.04 19.33 -13.74
N PRO A 244 -0.33 20.45 -13.53
CA PRO A 244 0.43 21.07 -14.59
C PRO A 244 1.69 20.27 -14.89
N TYR A 245 2.10 20.19 -16.14
CA TYR A 245 3.40 19.61 -16.52
C TYR A 245 4.12 20.47 -17.54
N ALA A 246 5.44 20.37 -17.53
CA ALA A 246 6.34 20.96 -18.50
C ALA A 246 7.33 19.89 -18.97
N LEU A 247 7.43 19.72 -20.27
CA LEU A 247 8.41 18.82 -20.90
C LEU A 247 9.41 19.65 -21.69
N VAL A 248 10.69 19.42 -21.41
CA VAL A 248 11.79 19.94 -22.25
C VAL A 248 12.35 18.76 -23.03
N ASN A 249 12.16 18.75 -24.33
CA ASN A 249 12.73 17.78 -25.23
C ASN A 249 13.95 18.38 -25.93
N ASN A 250 15.10 17.70 -25.84
CA ASN A 250 16.31 18.09 -26.56
C ASN A 250 16.67 16.94 -27.50
N GLU A 251 16.46 17.16 -28.77
CA GLU A 251 16.77 16.21 -29.82
C GLU A 251 18.10 16.61 -30.50
N ARG A 252 19.03 15.69 -30.53
CA ARG A 252 20.34 15.84 -31.20
C ARG A 252 20.46 14.82 -32.31
N VAL A 253 20.56 15.29 -33.52
CA VAL A 253 20.80 14.46 -34.70
C VAL A 253 22.26 14.52 -35.06
N SER A 254 22.92 13.36 -35.07
CA SER A 254 24.30 13.21 -35.51
C SER A 254 24.33 12.36 -36.78
N VAL A 255 24.96 12.84 -37.82
CA VAL A 255 25.20 12.10 -39.06
C VAL A 255 26.73 11.99 -39.25
N ASP A 256 27.22 10.76 -39.39
CA ASP A 256 28.67 10.44 -39.56
C ASP A 256 29.61 10.95 -38.44
N GLY A 257 29.06 11.13 -37.22
CA GLY A 257 29.80 11.61 -36.06
C GLY A 257 29.86 13.12 -35.88
N ASP A 258 29.32 13.87 -36.82
CA ASP A 258 29.16 15.33 -36.70
C ASP A 258 27.74 15.68 -36.26
N LEU A 259 27.61 16.59 -35.28
CA LEU A 259 26.32 17.15 -34.83
C LEU A 259 25.75 18.02 -35.96
N THR A 260 24.65 17.56 -36.55
CA THR A 260 24.02 18.26 -37.69
C THR A 260 22.91 19.21 -37.26
N GLU A 261 22.14 18.85 -36.21
CA GLU A 261 21.07 19.68 -35.67
C GLU A 261 20.88 19.43 -34.18
N GLU A 262 20.62 20.50 -33.44
CA GLU A 262 20.16 20.47 -32.06
C GLU A 262 18.86 21.24 -31.96
N LYS A 263 17.78 20.56 -31.55
CA LYS A 263 16.46 21.15 -31.41
C LYS A 263 15.99 20.99 -29.99
N THR A 264 15.67 22.11 -29.35
CA THR A 264 15.07 22.12 -28.01
C THR A 264 13.63 22.59 -28.14
N ASP A 265 12.69 21.73 -27.70
CA ASP A 265 11.26 22.04 -27.65
C ASP A 265 10.80 22.08 -26.19
N LEU A 266 10.06 23.14 -25.84
CA LEU A 266 9.35 23.23 -24.56
C LEU A 266 7.86 23.00 -24.81
N LYS A 267 7.29 21.98 -24.18
CA LYS A 267 5.86 21.71 -24.18
C LYS A 267 5.30 21.92 -22.78
N LEU A 268 4.22 22.69 -22.71
CA LEU A 268 3.46 22.90 -21.48
C LEU A 268 2.10 22.26 -21.64
N GLY A 269 1.66 21.54 -20.63
CA GLY A 269 0.35 20.90 -20.61
C GLY A 269 -0.18 20.77 -19.20
N GLY A 270 -1.32 20.13 -19.07
CA GLY A 270 -1.91 19.89 -17.75
C GLY A 270 -3.10 18.95 -17.82
N GLU A 271 -3.41 18.39 -16.68
CA GLU A 271 -4.54 17.50 -16.46
C GLU A 271 -5.41 18.06 -15.34
N VAL A 272 -6.72 18.02 -15.51
CA VAL A 272 -7.71 18.36 -14.49
C VAL A 272 -8.59 17.16 -14.25
N LYS A 273 -8.46 16.53 -13.08
CA LYS A 273 -9.33 15.45 -12.64
C LYS A 273 -10.39 16.00 -11.70
N TRP A 274 -11.63 15.76 -12.03
CA TRP A 274 -12.77 16.17 -11.21
C TRP A 274 -13.61 14.96 -10.85
N VAL A 275 -13.62 14.62 -9.57
CA VAL A 275 -14.45 13.55 -9.02
C VAL A 275 -15.86 14.11 -8.78
N THR A 276 -16.81 13.76 -9.61
CA THR A 276 -18.20 14.23 -9.55
C THR A 276 -19.10 13.37 -8.67
N GLY A 277 -18.61 12.19 -8.25
CA GLY A 277 -19.37 11.28 -7.37
C GLY A 277 -18.55 10.05 -6.99
N PRO A 278 -19.12 9.16 -6.16
CA PRO A 278 -18.41 7.98 -5.65
C PRO A 278 -17.85 7.07 -6.75
N ASN A 279 -18.50 7.05 -7.91
CA ASN A 279 -18.16 6.17 -9.03
C ASN A 279 -17.89 6.92 -10.34
N SER A 280 -17.71 8.25 -10.29
CA SER A 280 -17.50 9.03 -11.51
C SER A 280 -16.39 10.05 -11.36
N VAL A 281 -15.47 10.02 -12.32
CA VAL A 281 -14.36 10.96 -12.48
C VAL A 281 -14.41 11.53 -13.89
N LEU A 282 -14.34 12.85 -13.99
CA LEU A 282 -14.11 13.53 -15.25
C LEU A 282 -12.63 13.91 -15.34
N ASP A 283 -12.01 13.52 -16.42
CA ASP A 283 -10.60 13.79 -16.69
C ASP A 283 -10.48 14.66 -17.93
N PHE A 284 -9.87 15.82 -17.77
CA PHE A 284 -9.64 16.79 -18.83
C PHE A 284 -8.13 16.96 -19.01
N THR A 285 -7.60 16.50 -20.12
CA THR A 285 -6.19 16.65 -20.44
C THR A 285 -6.01 17.68 -21.55
N PHE A 286 -5.09 18.60 -21.34
CA PHE A 286 -4.72 19.62 -22.31
C PHE A 286 -3.27 19.41 -22.75
N ASN A 287 -3.04 19.38 -24.06
CA ASN A 287 -1.73 19.23 -24.69
C ASN A 287 -1.01 17.94 -24.22
N THR A 288 -1.69 16.80 -24.40
CA THR A 288 -1.19 15.46 -24.01
C THR A 288 0.21 15.19 -24.51
N ASP A 289 1.09 14.74 -23.62
CA ASP A 289 2.40 14.24 -24.00
C ASP A 289 2.35 12.71 -24.14
N PHE A 290 2.45 12.24 -25.39
CA PHE A 290 2.49 10.80 -25.69
C PHE A 290 3.79 10.12 -25.26
N ALA A 291 4.84 10.85 -24.87
CA ALA A 291 6.09 10.27 -24.40
C ALA A 291 5.91 9.51 -23.08
N GLN A 292 4.98 9.94 -22.23
CA GLN A 292 4.66 9.25 -20.98
C GLN A 292 3.83 7.98 -21.22
N ALA A 293 2.96 7.99 -22.25
CA ALA A 293 2.15 6.83 -22.62
C ALA A 293 2.99 5.65 -23.16
N ASP A 294 4.12 5.90 -23.79
CA ASP A 294 5.02 4.86 -24.29
C ASP A 294 5.84 4.20 -23.17
N VAL A 295 6.18 4.93 -22.12
CA VAL A 295 6.90 4.38 -20.95
C VAL A 295 5.98 3.47 -20.14
N ASP A 296 4.71 3.83 -19.97
CA ASP A 296 3.74 3.03 -19.22
C ASP A 296 3.36 1.72 -19.96
N ARG A 297 3.41 1.70 -21.29
CA ARG A 297 3.13 0.49 -22.09
C ARG A 297 4.24 -0.56 -22.05
N GLN A 298 5.48 -0.19 -21.76
CA GLN A 298 6.58 -1.16 -21.65
C GLN A 298 6.53 -2.00 -20.37
N GLY A 299 5.78 -1.58 -19.34
CA GLY A 299 5.55 -2.36 -18.13
C GLY A 299 4.53 -3.50 -18.26
N GLY A 300 3.80 -3.58 -19.38
CA GLY A 300 2.67 -4.49 -19.58
C GLY A 300 2.94 -5.76 -20.37
N LEU A 301 4.15 -6.01 -20.87
CA LEU A 301 4.47 -7.19 -21.70
C LEU A 301 5.57 -8.05 -21.07
N SER A 302 5.26 -8.69 -19.93
CA SER A 302 5.89 -9.97 -19.60
C SER A 302 4.79 -11.01 -19.38
N LYS A 303 4.70 -11.91 -20.33
CA LYS A 303 3.92 -13.15 -20.26
C LYS A 303 4.42 -14.03 -19.13
#